data_522c19d983c22f3bffd206434571e132
#
_entry.id   522c19d983c22f3bffd206434571e132
#
_cell.length_a   1.000
_cell.length_b   1.000
_cell.length_c   1.000
_cell.angle_alpha   90.00
_cell.angle_beta   90.00
_cell.angle_gamma   90.00
#
_symmetry.space_group_name_H-M   'P 1'
#
loop_
_entity.id
_entity.type
_entity.pdbx_description
1 polymer ?
#
loop_
_entity_poly.entity_id
_entity_poly.type
_entity_poly.pdbx_seq_one_letter_code
_entity_poly.pdbx_strand_id
1 'polypeptide(L)'
;MYNKKLAFMEFIGSAFVFSFGMLVKYAFILSEGDVWSFFISSVNNSAWEQLKPFTFPFFIWSVIELSILRLPVVRFVPSKVAAFYIYWAAGLFYMAVYNSFFEGLWRVLLFVGLFIIILVSHYISYKIITKAKIISSFFIPSLVALVLFMAMFIFFTPHAPHGELFYDAINGGYGLL
;
A
#
# COMPACT_ATOMS: atom_id res chain seq x y z
N MET A 1 17.73 -18.74 13.70
CA MET A 1 17.55 -17.41 14.39
C MET A 1 17.11 -16.31 13.43
N TYR A 2 17.71 -16.19 12.26
CA TYR A 2 17.43 -15.19 11.23
C TYR A 2 15.95 -15.17 10.77
N ASN A 3 15.38 -16.32 10.40
CA ASN A 3 14.00 -16.40 9.91
C ASN A 3 12.95 -15.94 10.95
N LYS A 4 13.22 -16.15 12.25
CA LYS A 4 12.32 -15.67 13.32
C LYS A 4 12.36 -14.15 13.43
N LYS A 5 13.55 -13.53 13.32
CA LYS A 5 13.70 -12.08 13.37
C LYS A 5 13.03 -11.42 12.17
N LEU A 6 13.18 -11.98 10.96
CA LEU A 6 12.51 -11.51 9.76
C LEU A 6 10.99 -11.63 9.89
N ALA A 7 10.46 -12.79 10.33
CA ALA A 7 9.03 -12.97 10.52
C ALA A 7 8.44 -11.96 11.53
N PHE A 8 9.17 -11.68 12.60
CA PHE A 8 8.78 -10.69 13.59
C PHE A 8 8.78 -9.26 13.02
N MET A 9 9.79 -8.89 12.24
CA MET A 9 9.87 -7.59 11.57
C MET A 9 8.73 -7.39 10.56
N GLU A 10 8.40 -8.42 9.77
CA GLU A 10 7.27 -8.35 8.83
C GLU A 10 5.92 -8.22 9.57
N PHE A 11 5.77 -8.89 10.71
CA PHE A 11 4.56 -8.74 11.53
C PHE A 11 4.45 -7.32 12.11
N ILE A 12 5.51 -6.78 12.72
CA ILE A 12 5.52 -5.39 13.21
C ILE A 12 5.32 -4.42 12.04
N GLY A 13 5.90 -4.71 10.88
CA GLY A 13 5.74 -3.91 9.67
C GLY A 13 4.28 -3.78 9.25
N SER A 14 3.53 -4.86 9.30
CA SER A 14 2.10 -4.80 8.97
C SER A 14 1.32 -3.90 9.94
N ALA A 15 1.62 -3.98 11.24
CA ALA A 15 1.01 -3.10 12.24
C ALA A 15 1.44 -1.63 12.06
N PHE A 16 2.72 -1.39 11.76
CA PHE A 16 3.25 -0.05 11.49
C PHE A 16 2.58 0.57 10.25
N VAL A 17 2.57 -0.17 9.12
CA VAL A 17 1.98 0.30 7.85
C VAL A 17 0.51 0.66 8.05
N PHE A 18 -0.24 -0.19 8.75
CA PHE A 18 -1.65 0.06 9.02
C PHE A 18 -1.84 1.30 9.92
N SER A 19 -1.19 1.34 11.08
CA SER A 19 -1.37 2.43 12.06
C SER A 19 -0.91 3.76 11.50
N PHE A 20 0.26 3.80 10.85
CA PHE A 20 0.80 5.03 10.28
C PHE A 20 0.00 5.47 9.03
N GLY A 21 -0.46 4.52 8.20
CA GLY A 21 -1.36 4.81 7.09
C GLY A 21 -2.69 5.42 7.53
N MET A 22 -3.23 4.97 8.67
CA MET A 22 -4.43 5.57 9.26
C MET A 22 -4.18 7.02 9.69
N LEU A 23 -3.00 7.35 10.20
CA LEU A 23 -2.63 8.74 10.51
C LEU A 23 -2.49 9.58 9.24
N VAL A 24 -1.77 9.05 8.24
CA VAL A 24 -1.56 9.73 6.94
C VAL A 24 -2.88 9.97 6.21
N LYS A 25 -3.87 9.09 6.37
CA LYS A 25 -5.19 9.23 5.75
C LYS A 25 -5.85 10.58 6.03
N TYR A 26 -5.64 11.13 7.20
CA TYR A 26 -6.23 12.41 7.60
C TYR A 26 -5.32 13.62 7.36
N ALA A 27 -4.11 13.41 6.83
CA ALA A 27 -3.13 14.49 6.66
C ALA A 27 -3.62 15.59 5.73
N PHE A 28 -4.38 15.25 4.66
CA PHE A 28 -4.93 16.25 3.74
C PHE A 28 -5.91 17.20 4.42
N ILE A 29 -6.81 16.65 5.25
CA ILE A 29 -7.79 17.45 6.01
C ILE A 29 -7.08 18.29 7.07
N LEU A 30 -6.12 17.71 7.79
CA LEU A 30 -5.39 18.37 8.87
C LEU A 30 -4.43 19.46 8.37
N SER A 31 -3.95 19.37 7.13
CA SER A 31 -3.08 20.36 6.49
C SER A 31 -3.84 21.43 5.69
N GLU A 32 -5.18 21.46 5.82
CA GLU A 32 -6.03 22.41 5.07
C GLU A 32 -5.81 22.34 3.54
N GLY A 33 -5.47 21.15 3.03
CA GLY A 33 -5.32 20.91 1.59
C GLY A 33 -3.93 21.23 1.01
N ASP A 34 -2.88 21.18 1.82
CA ASP A 34 -1.51 21.38 1.35
C ASP A 34 -1.11 20.44 0.21
N VAL A 35 -0.38 20.96 -0.78
CA VAL A 35 0.02 20.26 -2.01
C VAL A 35 0.76 18.94 -1.72
N TRP A 36 1.65 18.89 -0.73
CA TRP A 36 2.38 17.68 -0.40
C TRP A 36 1.46 16.61 0.23
N SER A 37 0.48 17.00 1.04
CA SER A 37 -0.48 16.09 1.65
C SER A 37 -1.42 15.48 0.61
N PHE A 38 -1.71 16.21 -0.45
CA PHE A 38 -2.46 15.74 -1.62
C PHE A 38 -1.87 14.46 -2.23
N PHE A 39 -0.53 14.36 -2.30
CA PHE A 39 0.13 13.18 -2.87
C PHE A 39 0.19 11.97 -1.94
N ILE A 40 0.19 12.15 -0.64
CA ILE A 40 0.38 11.05 0.33
C ILE A 40 -0.89 10.59 1.03
N SER A 41 -1.90 11.46 1.13
CA SER A 41 -3.15 11.22 1.85
C SER A 41 -4.32 10.91 0.90
N SER A 42 -5.46 10.54 1.44
CA SER A 42 -6.71 10.42 0.68
C SER A 42 -7.34 11.78 0.48
N VAL A 43 -7.64 12.15 -0.77
CA VAL A 43 -8.35 13.40 -1.09
C VAL A 43 -9.86 13.18 -1.29
N ASN A 44 -10.27 11.94 -1.53
CA ASN A 44 -11.66 11.53 -1.68
C ASN A 44 -11.86 10.07 -1.21
N ASN A 45 -13.07 9.54 -1.35
CA ASN A 45 -13.42 8.19 -0.88
C ASN A 45 -13.36 7.11 -1.96
N SER A 46 -12.75 7.36 -3.12
CA SER A 46 -12.55 6.33 -4.14
C SER A 46 -11.65 5.20 -3.65
N ALA A 47 -11.76 4.02 -4.27
CA ALA A 47 -10.95 2.86 -3.91
C ALA A 47 -9.44 3.15 -4.02
N TRP A 48 -9.04 3.88 -5.06
CA TRP A 48 -7.66 4.31 -5.27
C TRP A 48 -7.15 5.19 -4.11
N GLU A 49 -7.89 6.23 -3.77
CA GLU A 49 -7.52 7.18 -2.74
C GLU A 49 -7.50 6.56 -1.34
N GLN A 50 -8.39 5.63 -1.06
CA GLN A 50 -8.44 4.91 0.22
C GLN A 50 -7.20 4.04 0.48
N LEU A 51 -6.52 3.53 -0.57
CA LEU A 51 -5.29 2.74 -0.45
C LEU A 51 -4.02 3.60 -0.40
N LYS A 52 -4.07 4.79 -0.97
CA LYS A 52 -2.93 5.70 -1.12
C LYS A 52 -2.16 5.97 0.19
N PRO A 53 -2.81 6.24 1.34
CA PRO A 53 -2.14 6.56 2.60
C PRO A 53 -1.21 5.48 3.14
N PHE A 54 -1.42 4.21 2.77
CA PHE A 54 -0.61 3.09 3.24
C PHE A 54 0.66 2.87 2.40
N THR A 55 0.76 3.53 1.24
CA THR A 55 1.88 3.39 0.30
C THR A 55 3.19 3.89 0.89
N PHE A 56 3.24 5.12 1.39
CA PHE A 56 4.45 5.68 2.00
C PHE A 56 4.89 4.93 3.26
N PRO A 57 4.01 4.62 4.21
CA PRO A 57 4.37 3.78 5.36
C PRO A 57 4.95 2.43 4.97
N PHE A 58 4.47 1.80 3.88
CA PHE A 58 5.02 0.55 3.37
C PHE A 58 6.48 0.70 2.93
N PHE A 59 6.81 1.78 2.21
CA PHE A 59 8.19 2.05 1.79
C PHE A 59 9.08 2.45 2.97
N ILE A 60 8.59 3.31 3.86
CA ILE A 60 9.32 3.70 5.07
C ILE A 60 9.70 2.46 5.88
N TRP A 61 8.73 1.56 6.12
CA TRP A 61 9.02 0.32 6.84
C TRP A 61 10.01 -0.56 6.11
N SER A 62 9.91 -0.67 4.79
CA SER A 62 10.85 -1.45 3.98
C SER A 62 12.29 -0.96 4.13
N VAL A 63 12.51 0.35 4.18
CA VAL A 63 13.83 0.94 4.43
C VAL A 63 14.33 0.62 5.84
N ILE A 64 13.47 0.77 6.85
CA ILE A 64 13.78 0.44 8.25
C ILE A 64 14.18 -1.03 8.38
N GLU A 65 13.39 -1.93 7.80
CA GLU A 65 13.62 -3.36 7.85
C GLU A 65 14.92 -3.77 7.16
N LEU A 66 15.19 -3.23 5.97
CA LEU A 66 16.43 -3.46 5.25
C LEU A 66 17.65 -3.03 6.09
N SER A 67 17.56 -1.86 6.71
CA SER A 67 18.63 -1.27 7.54
C SER A 67 18.91 -2.11 8.79
N ILE A 68 17.87 -2.61 9.46
CA ILE A 68 18.00 -3.42 10.70
C ILE A 68 18.49 -4.83 10.40
N LEU A 69 17.93 -5.45 9.34
CA LEU A 69 18.22 -6.86 9.02
C LEU A 69 19.44 -7.03 8.13
N ARG A 70 19.92 -5.97 7.48
CA ARG A 70 21.06 -5.98 6.55
C ARG A 70 20.95 -7.09 5.49
N LEU A 71 19.75 -7.23 4.92
CA LEU A 71 19.44 -8.23 3.91
C LEU A 71 20.14 -7.92 2.57
N PRO A 72 20.44 -8.93 1.74
CA PRO A 72 20.89 -8.70 0.38
C PRO A 72 19.81 -7.95 -0.41
N VAL A 73 20.13 -6.73 -0.85
CA VAL A 73 19.21 -5.82 -1.55
C VAL A 73 18.57 -6.48 -2.77
N VAL A 74 19.37 -7.27 -3.52
CA VAL A 74 18.93 -8.01 -4.73
C VAL A 74 17.83 -9.05 -4.46
N ARG A 75 17.66 -9.49 -3.22
CA ARG A 75 16.56 -10.39 -2.80
C ARG A 75 15.44 -9.64 -2.10
N PHE A 76 15.78 -8.64 -1.32
CA PHE A 76 14.85 -7.87 -0.53
C PHE A 76 13.92 -7.02 -1.41
N VAL A 77 14.48 -6.23 -2.33
CA VAL A 77 13.70 -5.32 -3.17
C VAL A 77 12.63 -6.05 -4.01
N PRO A 78 12.94 -7.11 -4.77
CA PRO A 78 11.90 -7.82 -5.52
C PRO A 78 10.80 -8.40 -4.62
N SER A 79 11.16 -8.86 -3.42
CA SER A 79 10.19 -9.42 -2.48
C SER A 79 9.24 -8.35 -1.95
N LYS A 80 9.76 -7.17 -1.63
CA LYS A 80 8.93 -6.03 -1.17
C LYS A 80 8.07 -5.47 -2.30
N VAL A 81 8.62 -5.35 -3.50
CA VAL A 81 7.85 -4.89 -4.66
C VAL A 81 6.72 -5.87 -4.99
N ALA A 82 6.97 -7.17 -4.99
CA ALA A 82 5.92 -8.17 -5.19
C ALA A 82 4.82 -8.07 -4.12
N ALA A 83 5.21 -7.97 -2.84
CA ALA A 83 4.26 -7.80 -1.73
C ALA A 83 3.46 -6.50 -1.85
N PHE A 84 4.09 -5.43 -2.29
CA PHE A 84 3.46 -4.14 -2.52
C PHE A 84 2.40 -4.21 -3.64
N TYR A 85 2.72 -4.84 -4.76
CA TYR A 85 1.74 -5.04 -5.84
C TYR A 85 0.57 -5.94 -5.42
N ILE A 86 0.84 -6.96 -4.59
CA ILE A 86 -0.22 -7.81 -4.02
C ILE A 86 -1.12 -7.00 -3.09
N TYR A 87 -0.54 -6.15 -2.23
CA TYR A 87 -1.29 -5.22 -1.40
C TYR A 87 -2.23 -4.35 -2.24
N TRP A 88 -1.73 -3.73 -3.31
CA TRP A 88 -2.52 -2.87 -4.18
C TRP A 88 -3.61 -3.65 -4.93
N ALA A 89 -3.27 -4.76 -5.56
CA ALA A 89 -4.24 -5.57 -6.30
C ALA A 89 -5.35 -6.13 -5.40
N ALA A 90 -4.99 -6.72 -4.26
CA ALA A 90 -5.95 -7.24 -3.30
C ALA A 90 -6.76 -6.12 -2.63
N GLY A 91 -6.13 -4.97 -2.36
CA GLY A 91 -6.78 -3.80 -1.79
C GLY A 91 -7.83 -3.20 -2.72
N LEU A 92 -7.49 -2.98 -4.00
CA LEU A 92 -8.45 -2.50 -5.01
C LEU A 92 -9.62 -3.46 -5.19
N PHE A 93 -9.34 -4.75 -5.29
CA PHE A 93 -10.38 -5.77 -5.36
C PHE A 93 -11.29 -5.75 -4.13
N TYR A 94 -10.69 -5.71 -2.94
CA TYR A 94 -11.44 -5.64 -1.69
C TYR A 94 -12.31 -4.39 -1.61
N MET A 95 -11.78 -3.22 -1.98
CA MET A 95 -12.52 -1.97 -2.01
C MET A 95 -13.69 -2.01 -2.99
N ALA A 96 -13.49 -2.57 -4.19
CA ALA A 96 -14.56 -2.73 -5.17
C ALA A 96 -15.70 -3.61 -4.62
N VAL A 97 -15.36 -4.75 -3.98
CA VAL A 97 -16.34 -5.62 -3.33
C VAL A 97 -17.02 -4.92 -2.15
N TYR A 98 -16.24 -4.24 -1.29
CA TYR A 98 -16.77 -3.53 -0.14
C TYR A 98 -17.79 -2.46 -0.56
N ASN A 99 -17.43 -1.61 -1.51
CA ASN A 99 -18.29 -0.54 -1.99
C ASN A 99 -19.57 -1.09 -2.65
N SER A 100 -19.50 -2.25 -3.33
CA SER A 100 -20.67 -2.83 -3.99
C SER A 100 -21.67 -3.49 -3.03
N PHE A 101 -21.22 -4.02 -1.88
CA PHE A 101 -22.07 -4.86 -1.01
C PHE A 101 -22.26 -4.29 0.40
N PHE A 102 -21.38 -3.42 0.88
CA PHE A 102 -21.33 -3.00 2.29
C PHE A 102 -21.35 -1.49 2.49
N GLU A 103 -21.73 -0.72 1.48
CA GLU A 103 -21.74 0.72 1.52
C GLU A 103 -22.55 1.23 2.73
N GLY A 104 -21.87 1.95 3.63
CA GLY A 104 -22.47 2.59 4.81
C GLY A 104 -22.60 1.73 6.06
N LEU A 105 -22.51 0.38 6.01
CA LEU A 105 -22.92 -0.44 7.14
C LEU A 105 -21.81 -0.80 8.15
N TRP A 106 -20.55 -0.96 7.73
CA TRP A 106 -19.54 -1.54 8.62
C TRP A 106 -18.13 -1.00 8.33
N ARG A 107 -17.86 0.27 8.63
CA ARG A 107 -16.51 0.85 8.53
C ARG A 107 -15.43 0.00 9.22
N VAL A 108 -15.82 -0.73 10.26
CA VAL A 108 -14.93 -1.68 10.94
C VAL A 108 -14.47 -2.78 10.00
N LEU A 109 -15.36 -3.35 9.17
CA LEU A 109 -14.98 -4.38 8.18
C LEU A 109 -13.98 -3.84 7.18
N LEU A 110 -14.15 -2.60 6.73
CA LEU A 110 -13.21 -1.94 5.83
C LEU A 110 -11.78 -1.96 6.41
N PHE A 111 -11.62 -1.50 7.64
CA PHE A 111 -10.31 -1.40 8.28
C PHE A 111 -9.73 -2.77 8.63
N VAL A 112 -10.55 -3.70 9.11
CA VAL A 112 -10.13 -5.08 9.39
C VAL A 112 -9.66 -5.78 8.11
N GLY A 113 -10.40 -5.64 7.02
CA GLY A 113 -10.01 -6.22 5.73
C GLY A 113 -8.72 -5.64 5.19
N LEU A 114 -8.55 -4.31 5.25
CA LEU A 114 -7.28 -3.66 4.88
C LEU A 114 -6.10 -4.14 5.73
N PHE A 115 -6.29 -4.25 7.04
CA PHE A 115 -5.24 -4.78 7.93
C PHE A 115 -4.85 -6.21 7.55
N ILE A 116 -5.84 -7.08 7.27
CA ILE A 116 -5.58 -8.45 6.83
C ILE A 116 -4.81 -8.47 5.51
N ILE A 117 -5.17 -7.62 4.54
CA ILE A 117 -4.48 -7.54 3.25
C ILE A 117 -3.02 -7.10 3.44
N ILE A 118 -2.76 -6.08 4.27
CA ILE A 118 -1.41 -5.63 4.61
C ILE A 118 -0.63 -6.77 5.28
N LEU A 119 -1.23 -7.47 6.24
CA LEU A 119 -0.62 -8.60 6.94
C LEU A 119 -0.25 -9.75 5.98
N VAL A 120 -1.17 -10.11 5.08
CA VAL A 120 -0.94 -11.15 4.06
C VAL A 120 0.18 -10.73 3.10
N SER A 121 0.23 -9.47 2.69
CA SER A 121 1.29 -8.94 1.82
C SER A 121 2.66 -9.03 2.47
N HIS A 122 2.78 -8.66 3.75
CA HIS A 122 4.00 -8.82 4.53
C HIS A 122 4.39 -10.29 4.72
N TYR A 123 3.41 -11.17 4.96
CA TYR A 123 3.65 -12.62 5.03
C TYR A 123 4.17 -13.18 3.71
N ILE A 124 3.66 -12.71 2.57
CA ILE A 124 4.15 -13.11 1.24
C ILE A 124 5.57 -12.61 1.03
N SER A 125 5.90 -11.36 1.41
CA SER A 125 7.26 -10.84 1.41
C SER A 125 8.20 -11.78 2.17
N TYR A 126 7.85 -12.15 3.41
CA TYR A 126 8.60 -13.12 4.21
C TYR A 126 8.82 -14.45 3.48
N LYS A 127 7.78 -15.01 2.86
CA LYS A 127 7.89 -16.27 2.11
C LYS A 127 8.80 -16.14 0.91
N ILE A 128 8.71 -15.07 0.15
CA ILE A 128 9.55 -14.84 -1.02
C ILE A 128 11.03 -14.70 -0.59
N ILE A 129 11.32 -13.87 0.40
CA ILE A 129 12.69 -13.66 0.91
C ILE A 129 13.30 -14.97 1.37
N THR A 130 12.54 -15.82 2.07
CA THR A 130 13.07 -17.04 2.69
C THR A 130 13.11 -18.23 1.76
N LYS A 131 12.18 -18.37 0.81
CA LYS A 131 12.00 -19.59 0.03
C LYS A 131 12.29 -19.46 -1.47
N ALA A 132 12.11 -18.28 -2.07
CA ALA A 132 12.28 -18.13 -3.52
C ALA A 132 13.76 -18.10 -3.90
N LYS A 133 14.22 -19.14 -4.64
CA LYS A 133 15.64 -19.28 -5.04
C LYS A 133 16.05 -18.27 -6.14
N ILE A 134 15.15 -17.99 -7.07
CA ILE A 134 15.44 -17.17 -8.26
C ILE A 134 15.01 -15.69 -8.11
N ILE A 135 14.60 -15.27 -6.93
CA ILE A 135 14.04 -13.93 -6.73
C ILE A 135 15.02 -12.80 -7.06
N SER A 136 16.33 -13.04 -6.91
CA SER A 136 17.37 -12.07 -7.25
C SER A 136 17.40 -11.71 -8.74
N SER A 137 16.98 -12.61 -9.62
CA SER A 137 16.89 -12.34 -11.07
C SER A 137 15.84 -11.31 -11.42
N PHE A 138 14.90 -11.06 -10.52
CA PHE A 138 13.83 -10.06 -10.68
C PHE A 138 14.21 -8.68 -10.13
N PHE A 139 15.47 -8.46 -9.74
CA PHE A 139 15.87 -7.19 -9.14
C PHE A 139 15.63 -5.99 -10.07
N ILE A 140 16.15 -6.05 -11.30
CA ILE A 140 15.96 -4.96 -12.28
C ILE A 140 14.49 -4.82 -12.70
N PRO A 141 13.77 -5.91 -13.08
CA PRO A 141 12.32 -5.81 -13.35
C PRO A 141 11.53 -5.19 -12.20
N SER A 142 11.86 -5.48 -10.95
CA SER A 142 11.18 -4.91 -9.78
C SER A 142 11.43 -3.41 -9.64
N LEU A 143 12.65 -2.94 -9.90
CA LEU A 143 12.94 -1.51 -9.89
C LEU A 143 12.14 -0.77 -10.99
N VAL A 144 12.12 -1.33 -12.20
CA VAL A 144 11.32 -0.77 -13.31
C VAL A 144 9.83 -0.73 -12.93
N ALA A 145 9.29 -1.83 -12.41
CA ALA A 145 7.90 -1.90 -11.96
C ALA A 145 7.60 -0.84 -10.88
N LEU A 146 8.50 -0.67 -9.90
CA LEU A 146 8.35 0.34 -8.85
C LEU A 146 8.33 1.76 -9.42
N VAL A 147 9.26 2.08 -10.34
CA VAL A 147 9.31 3.41 -10.99
C VAL A 147 8.03 3.67 -11.79
N LEU A 148 7.56 2.69 -12.56
CA LEU A 148 6.31 2.80 -13.32
C LEU A 148 5.11 3.01 -12.38
N PHE A 149 5.06 2.28 -11.27
CA PHE A 149 3.99 2.47 -10.29
C PHE A 149 4.03 3.89 -9.70
N MET A 150 5.21 4.38 -9.31
CA MET A 150 5.34 5.72 -8.73
C MET A 150 4.99 6.82 -9.75
N ALA A 151 5.36 6.63 -11.02
CA ALA A 151 4.96 7.55 -12.08
C ALA A 151 3.43 7.57 -12.25
N MET A 152 2.79 6.39 -12.28
CA MET A 152 1.33 6.26 -12.34
C MET A 152 0.66 6.86 -11.10
N PHE A 153 1.22 6.62 -9.92
CA PHE A 153 0.73 7.15 -8.64
C PHE A 153 0.71 8.69 -8.62
N ILE A 154 1.82 9.31 -9.04
CA ILE A 154 1.94 10.78 -9.12
C ILE A 154 1.00 11.34 -10.19
N PHE A 155 0.89 10.68 -11.33
CA PHE A 155 0.04 11.15 -12.44
C PHE A 155 -1.45 11.02 -12.13
N PHE A 156 -1.90 9.91 -11.57
CA PHE A 156 -3.32 9.68 -11.30
C PHE A 156 -3.86 10.47 -10.10
N THR A 157 -3.00 11.00 -9.26
CA THR A 157 -3.45 11.83 -8.15
C THR A 157 -4.13 13.13 -8.65
N PRO A 158 -3.52 13.97 -9.51
CA PRO A 158 -4.20 15.14 -10.08
C PRO A 158 -5.09 14.83 -11.29
N HIS A 159 -4.83 13.73 -12.02
CA HIS A 159 -5.52 13.37 -13.26
C HIS A 159 -6.17 11.99 -13.12
N ALA A 160 -7.12 11.88 -12.19
CA ALA A 160 -7.82 10.63 -11.92
C ALA A 160 -8.53 10.12 -13.19
N PRO A 161 -8.28 8.88 -13.65
CA PRO A 161 -9.00 8.30 -14.77
C PRO A 161 -10.50 8.20 -14.47
N HIS A 162 -11.34 8.36 -15.52
CA HIS A 162 -12.79 8.19 -15.40
C HIS A 162 -13.14 6.70 -15.37
N GLY A 163 -13.02 6.06 -14.20
CA GLY A 163 -13.33 4.65 -13.97
C GLY A 163 -13.78 4.43 -12.53
N GLU A 164 -14.51 3.36 -12.27
CA GLU A 164 -15.11 3.05 -10.95
C GLU A 164 -14.12 3.03 -9.80
N LEU A 165 -12.86 2.61 -10.04
CA LEU A 165 -11.81 2.59 -9.01
C LEU A 165 -11.40 4.01 -8.52
N PHE A 166 -11.67 5.03 -9.33
CA PHE A 166 -11.34 6.44 -9.06
C PHE A 166 -12.56 7.28 -8.73
N TYR A 167 -13.75 6.69 -8.84
CA TYR A 167 -15.00 7.38 -8.56
C TYR A 167 -15.28 7.45 -7.06
N ASP A 168 -15.55 8.64 -6.55
CA ASP A 168 -16.05 8.83 -5.18
C ASP A 168 -17.58 8.76 -5.20
N ALA A 169 -18.14 7.65 -4.76
CA ALA A 169 -19.58 7.44 -4.72
C ALA A 169 -20.27 8.31 -3.66
N ILE A 170 -19.55 8.79 -2.64
CA ILE A 170 -20.12 9.60 -1.55
C ILE A 170 -20.33 11.05 -1.99
N ASN A 171 -19.34 11.63 -2.67
CA ASN A 171 -19.35 13.04 -3.08
C ASN A 171 -19.70 13.23 -4.57
N GLY A 172 -19.73 12.15 -5.36
CA GLY A 172 -20.21 12.17 -6.75
C GLY A 172 -19.21 12.77 -7.73
N GLY A 173 -17.93 12.29 -7.77
CA GLY A 173 -16.95 12.84 -8.72
C GLY A 173 -15.62 12.11 -8.77
N TYR A 174 -14.65 12.69 -9.47
CA TYR A 174 -13.31 12.17 -9.69
C TYR A 174 -12.26 13.18 -9.24
N GLY A 175 -11.16 12.71 -8.66
CA GLY A 175 -10.01 13.56 -8.26
C GLY A 175 -10.32 14.46 -7.07
N LEU A 176 -9.83 15.70 -7.14
CA LEU A 176 -10.16 16.74 -6.14
C LEU A 176 -11.61 17.19 -6.34
N LEU A 177 -12.41 17.06 -5.32
CA LEU A 177 -13.80 17.51 -5.25
C LEU A 177 -13.92 18.78 -4.43
#